data_e813efe4475f96534e60612cbbc091ae
#
_entry.id   e813efe4475f96534e60612cbbc091ae
#
_cell.length_a   1.000
_cell.length_b   1.000
_cell.length_c   1.000
_cell.angle_alpha   90.00
_cell.angle_beta   90.00
_cell.angle_gamma   90.00
#
_symmetry.space_group_name_H-M   'P 1'
#
loop_
_entity.id
_entity.type
_entity.pdbx_description
1 polymer ?
#
loop_
_entity_poly.entity_id
_entity_poly.type
_entity_poly.pdbx_seq_one_letter_code
_entity_poly.pdbx_strand_id
1 'polypeptide(L)'
;MNEGWYNTAILESIIIADAFASPLDNLSAQHIKATLGDVTEYVDPTPALKHKLNLWKKPGLYTSLSQYCILLCAINSQNYTYNHQLVINFLHSLGDSSVYFRHTPQILHNLSNTFDAPTAELLVFIPSLLFCKRESTPQNLLHFILAHNKNAATCVACTFFYLLLKEIIGRQLSILHPELVNDVSSQMALLIQQHSASIFEHGANPQLITQAANDLHALMTTLPFASDEATFTQHVLNYANKWSNNSFTRLTVNHPFAILPFAFYCSYSTPYDAVFSHIHHGGRVSVLLPLIAAISTAIHDSAIIPKNLQEALINKTRIYQLLQFLHEGSITMNYLTEFFQNEMKLTQKEKDELESKLKHSKHIKEKPKKPAADKHNAMTNHVVESWTKLDKAKWKKEKKKHKPYSE
;
A
#
# COMPACT_ATOMS: atom_id res chain seq x y z
N MET A 1 11.47 2.56 -27.29
CA MET A 1 11.91 1.74 -26.14
C MET A 1 11.07 0.49 -26.11
N ASN A 2 11.62 -0.64 -25.68
CA ASN A 2 10.92 -1.93 -25.70
C ASN A 2 9.93 -1.96 -24.52
N GLU A 3 8.66 -2.35 -24.73
CA GLU A 3 7.61 -2.41 -23.68
C GLU A 3 8.06 -3.19 -22.43
N GLY A 4 8.86 -4.23 -22.60
CA GLY A 4 9.42 -5.00 -21.50
C GLY A 4 10.27 -4.21 -20.51
N TRP A 5 10.89 -3.10 -20.94
CA TRP A 5 11.67 -2.23 -20.06
C TRP A 5 10.79 -1.44 -19.09
N TYR A 6 9.68 -0.86 -19.57
CA TYR A 6 8.75 -0.12 -18.71
C TYR A 6 8.16 -1.01 -17.63
N ASN A 7 7.81 -2.25 -17.95
CA ASN A 7 7.20 -3.17 -17.00
C ASN A 7 8.15 -3.49 -15.83
N THR A 8 9.45 -3.72 -16.11
CA THR A 8 10.44 -4.00 -15.06
C THR A 8 10.75 -2.77 -14.21
N ALA A 9 10.79 -1.57 -14.80
CA ALA A 9 10.97 -0.32 -14.07
C ALA A 9 9.79 -0.05 -13.10
N ILE A 10 8.55 -0.31 -13.53
CA ILE A 10 7.36 -0.19 -12.67
C ILE A 10 7.45 -1.19 -11.50
N LEU A 11 7.83 -2.44 -11.75
CA LEU A 11 7.99 -3.41 -10.66
C LEU A 11 9.08 -3.00 -9.68
N GLU A 12 10.21 -2.50 -10.16
CA GLU A 12 11.29 -1.97 -9.32
C GLU A 12 10.78 -0.83 -8.43
N SER A 13 10.07 0.13 -9.01
CA SER A 13 9.53 1.27 -8.27
C SER A 13 8.53 0.85 -7.18
N ILE A 14 7.68 -0.14 -7.45
CA ILE A 14 6.76 -0.72 -6.47
C ILE A 14 7.51 -1.35 -5.31
N ILE A 15 8.54 -2.16 -5.59
CA ILE A 15 9.34 -2.83 -4.55
C ILE A 15 10.04 -1.82 -3.64
N ILE A 16 10.66 -0.79 -4.22
CA ILE A 16 11.36 0.25 -3.46
C ILE A 16 10.37 1.09 -2.66
N ALA A 17 9.23 1.45 -3.25
CA ALA A 17 8.18 2.21 -2.58
C ALA A 17 7.56 1.44 -1.40
N ASP A 18 7.30 0.14 -1.55
CA ASP A 18 6.82 -0.72 -0.46
C ASP A 18 7.88 -0.83 0.65
N ALA A 19 9.14 -1.09 0.31
CA ALA A 19 10.22 -1.17 1.29
C ALA A 19 10.41 0.14 2.07
N PHE A 20 10.18 1.29 1.42
CA PHE A 20 10.29 2.62 2.01
C PHE A 20 9.09 2.97 2.89
N ALA A 21 7.88 2.66 2.43
CA ALA A 21 6.64 3.04 3.09
C ALA A 21 6.20 2.08 4.20
N SER A 22 6.48 0.79 4.06
CA SER A 22 5.92 -0.23 4.95
C SER A 22 6.30 -0.07 6.43
N PRO A 23 7.50 0.40 6.82
CA PRO A 23 7.81 0.65 8.23
C PRO A 23 6.96 1.75 8.86
N LEU A 24 6.43 2.67 8.04
CA LEU A 24 5.64 3.84 8.49
C LEU A 24 4.13 3.65 8.29
N ASP A 25 3.72 2.49 7.79
CA ASP A 25 2.32 2.17 7.52
C ASP A 25 1.44 2.30 8.77
N ASN A 26 0.25 2.89 8.60
CA ASN A 26 -0.70 3.19 9.68
C ASN A 26 -0.24 4.22 10.73
N LEU A 27 0.89 4.89 10.56
CA LEU A 27 1.25 6.07 11.34
C LEU A 27 0.54 7.31 10.77
N SER A 28 0.18 8.27 11.60
CA SER A 28 -0.37 9.54 11.11
C SER A 28 0.75 10.45 10.58
N ALA A 29 0.43 11.31 9.61
CA ALA A 29 1.35 12.33 9.08
C ALA A 29 2.02 13.17 10.19
N GLN A 30 1.22 13.67 11.13
CA GLN A 30 1.71 14.44 12.26
C GLN A 30 2.68 13.62 13.14
N HIS A 31 2.40 12.32 13.32
CA HIS A 31 3.26 11.46 14.14
C HIS A 31 4.59 11.15 13.45
N ILE A 32 4.58 10.89 12.15
CA ILE A 32 5.79 10.70 11.34
C ILE A 32 6.66 11.96 11.45
N LYS A 33 6.10 13.14 11.16
CA LYS A 33 6.83 14.41 11.20
C LYS A 33 7.41 14.73 12.59
N ALA A 34 6.63 14.50 13.64
CA ALA A 34 7.03 14.80 15.02
C ALA A 34 8.13 13.87 15.56
N THR A 35 8.20 12.62 15.08
CA THR A 35 9.12 11.61 15.65
C THR A 35 10.31 11.30 14.76
N LEU A 36 10.16 11.41 13.45
CA LEU A 36 11.17 11.01 12.45
C LEU A 36 11.65 12.20 11.60
N GLY A 37 10.93 13.33 11.64
CA GLY A 37 11.27 14.50 10.81
C GLY A 37 10.98 14.26 9.33
N ASP A 38 11.85 14.78 8.47
CA ASP A 38 11.77 14.58 7.03
C ASP A 38 12.42 13.24 6.66
N VAL A 39 11.61 12.33 6.15
CA VAL A 39 12.02 10.95 5.79
C VAL A 39 12.44 10.93 4.34
N THR A 40 13.73 10.76 4.09
CA THR A 40 14.35 10.68 2.75
C THR A 40 15.15 9.40 2.52
N GLU A 41 15.27 8.56 3.56
CA GLU A 41 15.96 7.28 3.53
C GLU A 41 15.19 6.23 4.35
N TYR A 42 15.61 4.97 4.29
CA TYR A 42 14.99 3.92 5.11
C TYR A 42 15.25 4.18 6.60
N VAL A 43 14.18 4.36 7.36
CA VAL A 43 14.25 4.72 8.80
C VAL A 43 13.72 3.60 9.69
N ASP A 44 14.35 3.41 10.84
CA ASP A 44 13.83 2.51 11.88
C ASP A 44 12.58 3.12 12.54
N PRO A 45 11.40 2.50 12.43
CA PRO A 45 10.16 3.04 12.98
C PRO A 45 10.06 2.90 14.51
N THR A 46 11.03 2.28 15.17
CA THR A 46 11.02 2.03 16.63
C THR A 46 10.65 3.26 17.45
N PRO A 47 11.19 4.48 17.20
CA PRO A 47 10.83 5.67 17.96
C PRO A 47 9.35 6.06 17.80
N ALA A 48 8.78 5.85 16.59
CA ALA A 48 7.40 6.19 16.29
C ALA A 48 6.40 5.12 16.80
N LEU A 49 6.80 3.87 16.90
CA LEU A 49 5.91 2.77 17.31
C LEU A 49 5.67 2.71 18.83
N LYS A 50 6.59 3.23 19.66
CA LYS A 50 6.48 3.25 21.15
C LYS A 50 6.05 1.89 21.73
N HIS A 51 4.73 1.76 22.04
CA HIS A 51 4.16 0.55 22.65
C HIS A 51 3.61 -0.45 21.62
N LYS A 52 3.66 -0.14 20.32
CA LYS A 52 3.16 -0.97 19.23
C LYS A 52 4.31 -1.63 18.45
N LEU A 53 5.37 -2.05 19.14
CA LEU A 53 6.53 -2.68 18.52
C LEU A 53 6.19 -3.97 17.74
N ASN A 54 5.07 -4.61 18.04
CA ASN A 54 4.55 -5.73 17.24
C ASN A 54 4.22 -5.34 15.78
N LEU A 55 4.10 -4.05 15.48
CA LEU A 55 3.91 -3.52 14.12
C LEU A 55 5.24 -3.16 13.43
N TRP A 56 6.37 -3.36 14.10
CA TRP A 56 7.68 -3.05 13.55
C TRP A 56 7.94 -3.88 12.28
N LYS A 57 8.45 -3.21 11.27
CA LYS A 57 8.91 -3.78 10.01
C LYS A 57 10.33 -3.31 9.74
N LYS A 58 11.13 -4.19 9.15
CA LYS A 58 12.54 -3.90 8.89
C LYS A 58 12.70 -2.83 7.81
N PRO A 59 13.40 -1.72 8.09
CA PRO A 59 13.67 -0.68 7.09
C PRO A 59 14.42 -1.24 5.89
N GLY A 60 14.03 -0.82 4.69
CA GLY A 60 14.64 -1.28 3.44
C GLY A 60 14.27 -2.71 3.03
N LEU A 61 13.39 -3.37 3.76
CA LEU A 61 12.86 -4.69 3.39
C LEU A 61 11.39 -4.57 2.99
N TYR A 62 11.10 -4.93 1.75
CA TYR A 62 9.74 -4.94 1.19
C TYR A 62 8.85 -6.03 1.82
N THR A 63 7.54 -5.87 1.71
CA THR A 63 6.55 -6.77 2.32
C THR A 63 6.02 -7.84 1.35
N SER A 64 5.04 -8.59 1.81
CA SER A 64 4.30 -9.55 0.96
C SER A 64 3.57 -8.90 -0.21
N LEU A 65 3.29 -7.59 -0.18
CA LEU A 65 2.74 -6.88 -1.35
C LEU A 65 3.70 -7.00 -2.53
N SER A 66 4.96 -6.61 -2.35
CA SER A 66 6.00 -6.77 -3.39
C SER A 66 6.32 -8.22 -3.68
N GLN A 67 6.41 -9.10 -2.66
CA GLN A 67 6.68 -10.52 -2.87
C GLN A 67 5.62 -11.17 -3.76
N TYR A 68 4.36 -10.83 -3.57
CA TYR A 68 3.27 -11.35 -4.40
C TYR A 68 3.26 -10.73 -5.80
N CYS A 69 3.59 -9.44 -5.94
CA CYS A 69 3.83 -8.83 -7.26
C CYS A 69 4.92 -9.57 -8.03
N ILE A 70 6.05 -9.86 -7.39
CA ILE A 70 7.16 -10.61 -7.99
C ILE A 70 6.68 -11.99 -8.46
N LEU A 71 5.96 -12.71 -7.62
CA LEU A 71 5.39 -14.02 -7.98
C LEU A 71 4.49 -13.93 -9.21
N LEU A 72 3.57 -12.98 -9.21
CA LEU A 72 2.65 -12.78 -10.32
C LEU A 72 3.38 -12.39 -11.61
N CYS A 73 4.35 -11.47 -11.55
CA CYS A 73 5.17 -11.08 -12.71
C CYS A 73 5.92 -12.28 -13.27
N ALA A 74 6.53 -13.10 -12.42
CA ALA A 74 7.27 -14.28 -12.84
C ALA A 74 6.38 -15.34 -13.52
N ILE A 75 5.20 -15.61 -12.96
CA ILE A 75 4.24 -16.57 -13.55
C ILE A 75 3.66 -16.00 -14.85
N ASN A 76 3.26 -14.73 -14.87
CA ASN A 76 2.67 -14.08 -16.03
C ASN A 76 3.67 -13.96 -17.19
N SER A 77 4.95 -13.71 -16.92
CA SER A 77 5.99 -13.61 -17.96
C SER A 77 6.22 -14.93 -18.72
N GLN A 78 5.86 -16.06 -18.14
CA GLN A 78 5.97 -17.37 -18.78
C GLN A 78 4.69 -17.76 -19.53
N ASN A 79 3.56 -17.11 -19.25
CA ASN A 79 2.24 -17.48 -19.76
C ASN A 79 1.66 -16.37 -20.62
N TYR A 80 0.84 -16.76 -21.58
CA TYR A 80 0.12 -15.81 -22.43
C TYR A 80 -1.02 -15.10 -21.67
N THR A 81 -1.56 -15.75 -20.66
CA THR A 81 -2.72 -15.28 -19.91
C THR A 81 -2.51 -15.54 -18.43
N TYR A 82 -3.13 -14.72 -17.58
CA TYR A 82 -3.18 -14.98 -16.15
C TYR A 82 -3.82 -16.35 -15.86
N ASN A 83 -3.15 -17.12 -15.02
CA ASN A 83 -3.66 -18.42 -14.57
C ASN A 83 -3.60 -18.52 -13.04
N HIS A 84 -4.75 -18.32 -12.39
CA HIS A 84 -4.87 -18.35 -10.93
C HIS A 84 -4.44 -19.71 -10.33
N GLN A 85 -4.75 -20.82 -11.01
CA GLN A 85 -4.38 -22.14 -10.51
C GLN A 85 -2.87 -22.36 -10.47
N LEU A 86 -2.11 -21.79 -11.41
CA LEU A 86 -0.64 -21.87 -11.38
C LEU A 86 -0.08 -21.12 -10.16
N VAL A 87 -0.65 -19.96 -9.81
CA VAL A 87 -0.27 -19.22 -8.61
C VAL A 87 -0.54 -20.04 -7.36
N ILE A 88 -1.74 -20.62 -7.24
CA ILE A 88 -2.11 -21.48 -6.11
C ILE A 88 -1.20 -22.71 -6.03
N ASN A 89 -0.96 -23.40 -7.15
CA ASN A 89 -0.11 -24.58 -7.18
C ASN A 89 1.34 -24.25 -6.75
N PHE A 90 1.88 -23.10 -7.20
CA PHE A 90 3.19 -22.65 -6.76
C PHE A 90 3.22 -22.38 -5.26
N LEU A 91 2.25 -21.66 -4.73
CA LEU A 91 2.16 -21.38 -3.30
C LEU A 91 2.04 -22.67 -2.47
N HIS A 92 1.25 -23.63 -2.92
CA HIS A 92 1.16 -24.95 -2.28
C HIS A 92 2.50 -25.73 -2.32
N SER A 93 3.27 -25.58 -3.41
CA SER A 93 4.60 -26.23 -3.51
C SER A 93 5.62 -25.67 -2.54
N LEU A 94 5.46 -24.41 -2.10
CA LEU A 94 6.30 -23.81 -1.07
C LEU A 94 5.94 -24.31 0.35
N GLY A 95 4.76 -24.90 0.57
CA GLY A 95 4.25 -25.30 1.88
C GLY A 95 3.64 -24.15 2.67
N ASP A 96 4.07 -23.96 3.94
CA ASP A 96 3.51 -22.87 4.78
C ASP A 96 3.93 -21.49 4.26
N SER A 97 2.97 -20.79 3.66
CA SER A 97 3.18 -19.46 3.07
C SER A 97 3.63 -18.40 4.11
N SER A 98 3.29 -18.58 5.39
CA SER A 98 3.66 -17.65 6.47
C SER A 98 5.18 -17.60 6.73
N VAL A 99 5.91 -18.58 6.25
CA VAL A 99 7.37 -18.66 6.36
C VAL A 99 8.05 -17.79 5.30
N TYR A 100 7.43 -17.66 4.14
CA TYR A 100 7.98 -16.93 2.98
C TYR A 100 7.50 -15.50 2.93
N PHE A 101 6.21 -15.27 3.18
CA PHE A 101 5.58 -13.97 3.04
C PHE A 101 5.58 -13.19 4.35
N ARG A 102 6.05 -11.94 4.29
CA ARG A 102 6.13 -11.02 5.43
C ARG A 102 4.91 -10.12 5.48
N HIS A 103 4.34 -9.92 6.68
CA HIS A 103 3.25 -8.96 6.89
C HIS A 103 2.11 -9.15 5.90
N THR A 104 1.67 -10.39 5.73
CA THR A 104 0.70 -10.80 4.71
C THR A 104 -0.61 -10.02 4.85
N PRO A 105 -1.05 -9.27 3.83
CA PRO A 105 -2.33 -8.59 3.84
C PRO A 105 -3.48 -9.59 3.83
N GLN A 106 -4.64 -9.15 4.32
CA GLN A 106 -5.81 -10.01 4.47
C GLN A 106 -6.23 -10.68 3.16
N ILE A 107 -6.06 -9.99 2.03
CA ILE A 107 -6.38 -10.51 0.70
C ILE A 107 -5.54 -11.75 0.32
N LEU A 108 -4.33 -11.90 0.86
CA LEU A 108 -3.45 -13.04 0.58
C LEU A 108 -3.67 -14.21 1.56
N HIS A 109 -4.35 -13.99 2.69
CA HIS A 109 -4.69 -15.08 3.63
C HIS A 109 -5.74 -16.04 3.06
N ASN A 110 -6.57 -15.58 2.13
CA ASN A 110 -7.71 -16.31 1.61
C ASN A 110 -7.69 -16.41 0.07
N LEU A 111 -6.54 -16.80 -0.51
CA LEU A 111 -6.41 -16.95 -1.97
C LEU A 111 -7.38 -17.98 -2.58
N SER A 112 -7.90 -18.91 -1.78
CA SER A 112 -8.94 -19.87 -2.18
C SER A 112 -10.36 -19.32 -2.07
N ASN A 113 -10.56 -18.21 -1.36
CA ASN A 113 -11.88 -17.58 -1.17
C ASN A 113 -11.85 -16.14 -1.67
N THR A 114 -12.77 -15.79 -2.54
CA THR A 114 -12.92 -14.42 -3.02
C THR A 114 -13.34 -13.50 -1.88
N PHE A 115 -12.62 -12.39 -1.75
CA PHE A 115 -12.90 -11.33 -0.78
C PHE A 115 -13.98 -10.39 -1.33
N ASP A 116 -14.91 -9.93 -0.50
CA ASP A 116 -16.03 -9.08 -0.95
C ASP A 116 -16.06 -7.69 -0.28
N ALA A 117 -15.09 -7.37 0.57
CA ALA A 117 -14.95 -6.02 1.10
C ALA A 117 -14.07 -5.13 0.18
N PRO A 118 -14.34 -3.81 0.11
CA PRO A 118 -13.49 -2.92 -0.67
C PRO A 118 -12.06 -2.91 -0.12
N THR A 119 -11.08 -3.10 -1.01
CA THR A 119 -9.66 -3.05 -0.65
C THR A 119 -8.83 -2.39 -1.75
N ALA A 120 -7.91 -1.53 -1.35
CA ALA A 120 -6.96 -0.91 -2.26
C ALA A 120 -5.68 -1.75 -2.47
N GLU A 121 -5.44 -2.75 -1.64
CA GLU A 121 -4.24 -3.61 -1.73
C GLU A 121 -4.14 -4.35 -3.06
N LEU A 122 -5.30 -4.73 -3.65
CA LEU A 122 -5.33 -5.40 -4.95
C LEU A 122 -4.77 -4.52 -6.08
N LEU A 123 -4.88 -3.20 -5.98
CA LEU A 123 -4.32 -2.26 -6.96
C LEU A 123 -2.80 -2.44 -7.12
N VAL A 124 -2.07 -2.74 -6.04
CA VAL A 124 -0.61 -2.94 -6.08
C VAL A 124 -0.22 -4.12 -6.96
N PHE A 125 -1.11 -5.11 -7.13
CA PHE A 125 -0.84 -6.30 -7.94
C PHE A 125 -1.18 -6.12 -9.43
N ILE A 126 -1.97 -5.11 -9.77
CA ILE A 126 -2.45 -4.87 -11.15
C ILE A 126 -1.31 -4.73 -12.17
N PRO A 127 -0.20 -4.02 -11.87
CA PRO A 127 0.92 -3.91 -12.81
C PRO A 127 1.54 -5.25 -13.22
N SER A 128 1.38 -6.31 -12.41
CA SER A 128 1.89 -7.64 -12.76
C SER A 128 1.25 -8.23 -14.03
N LEU A 129 0.06 -7.77 -14.40
CA LEU A 129 -0.65 -8.20 -15.62
C LEU A 129 -0.01 -7.65 -16.89
N LEU A 130 0.82 -6.59 -16.79
CA LEU A 130 1.60 -6.06 -17.91
C LEU A 130 2.69 -7.03 -18.38
N PHE A 131 3.03 -8.04 -17.56
CA PHE A 131 4.05 -9.05 -17.88
C PHE A 131 3.51 -10.25 -18.69
N CYS A 132 2.20 -10.34 -18.92
CA CYS A 132 1.65 -11.39 -19.78
C CYS A 132 2.21 -11.27 -21.22
N LYS A 133 2.63 -12.39 -21.82
CA LYS A 133 3.25 -12.45 -23.17
C LYS A 133 2.33 -12.00 -24.33
N ARG A 134 1.05 -12.15 -24.16
CA ARG A 134 0.05 -11.49 -25.00
C ARG A 134 -0.58 -10.39 -24.19
N GLU A 135 -0.99 -9.34 -24.89
CA GLU A 135 -1.86 -8.36 -24.27
C GLU A 135 -2.90 -9.09 -23.44
N SER A 136 -2.89 -8.88 -22.12
CA SER A 136 -3.91 -9.47 -21.28
C SER A 136 -5.24 -9.00 -21.83
N THR A 137 -6.01 -9.94 -22.36
CA THR A 137 -7.33 -9.61 -22.87
C THR A 137 -8.14 -9.01 -21.73
N PRO A 138 -9.08 -8.13 -21.98
CA PRO A 138 -9.99 -7.61 -20.96
C PRO A 138 -10.59 -8.71 -20.07
N GLN A 139 -10.84 -9.89 -20.66
CA GLN A 139 -11.33 -11.05 -19.93
C GLN A 139 -10.31 -11.57 -18.89
N ASN A 140 -9.02 -11.57 -19.19
CA ASN A 140 -7.98 -11.99 -18.24
C ASN A 140 -7.85 -11.03 -17.06
N LEU A 141 -7.98 -9.72 -17.33
CA LEU A 141 -8.01 -8.70 -16.29
C LEU A 141 -9.19 -8.93 -15.34
N LEU A 142 -10.39 -9.07 -15.87
CA LEU A 142 -11.58 -9.33 -15.06
C LEU A 142 -11.48 -10.66 -14.30
N HIS A 143 -10.97 -11.71 -14.94
CA HIS A 143 -10.74 -13.00 -14.29
C HIS A 143 -9.75 -12.86 -13.11
N PHE A 144 -8.64 -12.14 -13.29
CA PHE A 144 -7.71 -11.85 -12.20
C PHE A 144 -8.41 -11.13 -11.04
N ILE A 145 -9.12 -10.05 -11.33
CA ILE A 145 -9.77 -9.24 -10.30
C ILE A 145 -10.81 -10.06 -9.54
N LEU A 146 -11.71 -10.73 -10.27
CA LEU A 146 -12.84 -11.47 -9.70
C LEU A 146 -12.40 -12.74 -8.95
N ALA A 147 -11.25 -13.31 -9.30
CA ALA A 147 -10.66 -14.41 -8.53
C ALA A 147 -10.20 -13.96 -7.13
N HIS A 148 -9.85 -12.69 -6.97
CA HIS A 148 -9.35 -12.14 -5.70
C HIS A 148 -10.41 -11.33 -4.93
N ASN A 149 -11.25 -10.57 -5.64
CA ASN A 149 -12.21 -9.68 -5.01
C ASN A 149 -13.43 -9.41 -5.90
N LYS A 150 -14.64 -9.56 -5.33
CA LYS A 150 -15.92 -9.34 -6.04
C LYS A 150 -16.55 -7.98 -5.74
N ASN A 151 -15.93 -7.19 -4.85
CA ASN A 151 -16.45 -5.87 -4.51
C ASN A 151 -16.41 -4.92 -5.70
N ALA A 152 -17.53 -4.26 -5.99
CA ALA A 152 -17.69 -3.43 -7.16
C ALA A 152 -16.69 -2.27 -7.24
N ALA A 153 -16.43 -1.57 -6.13
CA ALA A 153 -15.47 -0.48 -6.08
C ALA A 153 -14.04 -0.96 -6.35
N THR A 154 -13.66 -2.14 -5.81
CA THR A 154 -12.35 -2.76 -6.07
C THR A 154 -12.22 -3.19 -7.53
N CYS A 155 -13.24 -3.87 -8.08
CA CYS A 155 -13.23 -4.31 -9.47
C CYS A 155 -13.03 -3.14 -10.44
N VAL A 156 -13.78 -2.07 -10.25
CA VAL A 156 -13.74 -0.89 -11.11
C VAL A 156 -12.41 -0.15 -10.99
N ALA A 157 -11.92 0.07 -9.78
CA ALA A 157 -10.66 0.76 -9.55
C ALA A 157 -9.47 -0.01 -10.14
N CYS A 158 -9.44 -1.34 -9.99
CA CYS A 158 -8.41 -2.19 -10.58
C CYS A 158 -8.47 -2.18 -12.12
N THR A 159 -9.67 -2.23 -12.70
CA THR A 159 -9.87 -2.14 -14.15
C THR A 159 -9.40 -0.80 -14.69
N PHE A 160 -9.80 0.30 -14.06
CA PHE A 160 -9.36 1.64 -14.41
C PHE A 160 -7.83 1.77 -14.33
N PHE A 161 -7.23 1.31 -13.24
CA PHE A 161 -5.79 1.43 -13.03
C PHE A 161 -4.99 0.65 -14.06
N TYR A 162 -5.41 -0.57 -14.42
CA TYR A 162 -4.79 -1.33 -15.51
C TYR A 162 -4.82 -0.59 -16.83
N LEU A 163 -6.02 -0.12 -17.23
CA LEU A 163 -6.21 0.60 -18.48
C LEU A 163 -5.42 1.91 -18.50
N LEU A 164 -5.35 2.62 -17.36
CA LEU A 164 -4.55 3.83 -17.22
C LEU A 164 -3.07 3.56 -17.49
N LEU A 165 -2.48 2.56 -16.86
CA LEU A 165 -1.06 2.21 -17.08
C LEU A 165 -0.82 1.77 -18.53
N LYS A 166 -1.73 0.98 -19.10
CA LYS A 166 -1.64 0.53 -20.50
C LYS A 166 -1.66 1.71 -21.48
N GLU A 167 -2.55 2.68 -21.27
CA GLU A 167 -2.62 3.87 -22.10
C GLU A 167 -1.39 4.77 -21.96
N ILE A 168 -0.88 4.97 -20.73
CA ILE A 168 0.35 5.76 -20.50
C ILE A 168 1.52 5.12 -21.24
N ILE A 169 1.74 3.83 -21.07
CA ILE A 169 2.85 3.10 -21.69
C ILE A 169 2.68 3.02 -23.22
N GLY A 170 1.50 2.64 -23.69
CA GLY A 170 1.21 2.44 -25.11
C GLY A 170 1.32 3.74 -25.93
N ARG A 171 0.92 4.87 -25.33
CA ARG A 171 1.03 6.20 -25.97
C ARG A 171 2.35 6.92 -25.63
N GLN A 172 3.19 6.35 -24.76
CA GLN A 172 4.43 6.99 -24.27
C GLN A 172 4.18 8.40 -23.74
N LEU A 173 3.17 8.53 -22.89
CA LEU A 173 2.77 9.83 -22.34
C LEU A 173 3.82 10.34 -21.37
N SER A 174 4.21 11.60 -21.52
CA SER A 174 5.10 12.31 -20.58
C SER A 174 4.37 13.14 -19.54
N ILE A 175 3.04 13.29 -19.69
CA ILE A 175 2.18 14.08 -18.80
C ILE A 175 0.80 13.44 -18.77
N LEU A 176 0.15 13.50 -17.60
CA LEU A 176 -1.27 13.11 -17.45
C LEU A 176 -2.17 14.24 -17.96
N HIS A 177 -3.18 13.90 -18.74
CA HIS A 177 -4.16 14.86 -19.28
C HIS A 177 -5.60 14.46 -18.89
N PRO A 178 -6.53 15.41 -18.73
CA PRO A 178 -7.94 15.12 -18.46
C PRO A 178 -8.58 14.18 -19.49
N GLU A 179 -8.20 14.33 -20.75
CA GLU A 179 -8.68 13.52 -21.88
C GLU A 179 -8.33 12.04 -21.69
N LEU A 180 -7.16 11.73 -21.15
CA LEU A 180 -6.75 10.36 -20.82
C LEU A 180 -7.75 9.70 -19.86
N VAL A 181 -8.21 10.43 -18.84
CA VAL A 181 -9.19 9.94 -17.88
C VAL A 181 -10.52 9.61 -18.56
N ASN A 182 -10.97 10.45 -19.49
CA ASN A 182 -12.18 10.21 -20.27
C ASN A 182 -12.05 8.99 -21.17
N ASP A 183 -10.90 8.84 -21.85
CA ASP A 183 -10.61 7.68 -22.71
C ASP A 183 -10.61 6.39 -21.90
N VAL A 184 -9.88 6.36 -20.79
CA VAL A 184 -9.78 5.18 -19.90
C VAL A 184 -11.13 4.82 -19.30
N SER A 185 -11.92 5.82 -18.87
CA SER A 185 -13.25 5.59 -18.32
C SER A 185 -14.22 5.02 -19.36
N SER A 186 -14.14 5.52 -20.60
CA SER A 186 -14.96 5.02 -21.72
C SER A 186 -14.61 3.57 -22.06
N GLN A 187 -13.31 3.24 -22.13
CA GLN A 187 -12.85 1.89 -22.34
C GLN A 187 -13.30 0.94 -21.20
N MET A 188 -13.20 1.39 -19.96
CA MET A 188 -13.66 0.64 -18.80
C MET A 188 -15.16 0.34 -18.87
N ALA A 189 -15.99 1.36 -19.17
CA ALA A 189 -17.44 1.17 -19.28
C ALA A 189 -17.80 0.18 -20.37
N LEU A 190 -17.16 0.28 -21.55
CA LEU A 190 -17.34 -0.65 -22.66
C LEU A 190 -16.95 -2.10 -22.27
N LEU A 191 -15.81 -2.26 -21.60
CA LEU A 191 -15.33 -3.55 -21.14
C LEU A 191 -16.29 -4.20 -20.14
N ILE A 192 -16.78 -3.46 -19.16
CA ILE A 192 -17.76 -3.95 -18.17
C ILE A 192 -19.05 -4.38 -18.88
N GLN A 193 -19.53 -3.60 -19.83
CA GLN A 193 -20.73 -3.91 -20.60
C GLN A 193 -20.55 -5.19 -21.41
N GLN A 194 -19.45 -5.34 -22.14
CA GLN A 194 -19.16 -6.50 -22.99
C GLN A 194 -19.01 -7.79 -22.19
N HIS A 195 -18.52 -7.72 -20.95
CA HIS A 195 -18.26 -8.87 -20.10
C HIS A 195 -19.26 -9.05 -18.95
N SER A 196 -20.42 -8.40 -19.01
CA SER A 196 -21.44 -8.47 -17.96
C SER A 196 -21.90 -9.88 -17.62
N ALA A 197 -22.03 -10.76 -18.61
CA ALA A 197 -22.36 -12.17 -18.40
C ALA A 197 -21.26 -12.90 -17.62
N SER A 198 -20.00 -12.73 -18.00
CA SER A 198 -18.86 -13.33 -17.30
C SER A 198 -18.72 -12.81 -15.87
N ILE A 199 -18.96 -11.52 -15.64
CA ILE A 199 -18.98 -10.91 -14.30
C ILE A 199 -20.02 -11.61 -13.42
N PHE A 200 -21.22 -11.84 -13.94
CA PHE A 200 -22.29 -12.52 -13.24
C PHE A 200 -21.96 -13.99 -12.95
N GLU A 201 -21.38 -14.72 -13.91
CA GLU A 201 -20.92 -16.11 -13.73
C GLU A 201 -19.89 -16.25 -12.61
N HIS A 202 -19.03 -15.24 -12.40
CA HIS A 202 -18.10 -15.21 -11.28
C HIS A 202 -18.73 -14.78 -9.94
N GLY A 203 -20.06 -14.55 -9.93
CA GLY A 203 -20.84 -14.22 -8.74
C GLY A 203 -20.69 -12.76 -8.26
N ALA A 204 -20.24 -11.85 -9.14
CA ALA A 204 -20.29 -10.42 -8.91
C ALA A 204 -21.58 -9.81 -9.53
N ASN A 205 -22.00 -8.64 -9.04
CA ASN A 205 -23.19 -7.97 -9.55
C ASN A 205 -22.83 -6.94 -10.63
N PRO A 206 -23.17 -7.20 -11.94
CA PRO A 206 -22.82 -6.28 -13.03
C PRO A 206 -23.42 -4.88 -12.88
N GLN A 207 -24.63 -4.77 -12.30
CA GLN A 207 -25.29 -3.49 -12.11
C GLN A 207 -24.55 -2.62 -11.09
N LEU A 208 -24.10 -3.21 -9.97
CA LEU A 208 -23.28 -2.51 -8.97
C LEU A 208 -21.93 -2.10 -9.56
N ILE A 209 -21.31 -2.97 -10.36
CA ILE A 209 -20.05 -2.64 -11.03
C ILE A 209 -20.24 -1.47 -12.02
N THR A 210 -21.33 -1.46 -12.80
CA THR A 210 -21.65 -0.34 -13.71
C THR A 210 -21.88 0.97 -12.93
N GLN A 211 -22.59 0.90 -11.80
CA GLN A 211 -22.78 2.07 -10.94
C GLN A 211 -21.46 2.58 -10.34
N ALA A 212 -20.60 1.68 -9.88
CA ALA A 212 -19.28 2.02 -9.37
C ALA A 212 -18.39 2.64 -10.47
N ALA A 213 -18.49 2.16 -11.72
CA ALA A 213 -17.77 2.70 -12.86
C ALA A 213 -18.18 4.14 -13.16
N ASN A 214 -19.48 4.44 -13.14
CA ASN A 214 -19.99 5.79 -13.32
C ASN A 214 -19.53 6.73 -12.20
N ASP A 215 -19.54 6.26 -10.96
CA ASP A 215 -19.07 7.03 -9.81
C ASP A 215 -17.55 7.29 -9.88
N LEU A 216 -16.76 6.31 -10.27
CA LEU A 216 -15.31 6.50 -10.42
C LEU A 216 -15.00 7.45 -11.59
N HIS A 217 -15.74 7.33 -12.72
CA HIS A 217 -15.61 8.25 -13.84
C HIS A 217 -15.89 9.70 -13.39
N ALA A 218 -17.02 9.94 -12.72
CA ALA A 218 -17.36 11.27 -12.22
C ALA A 218 -16.28 11.81 -11.26
N LEU A 219 -15.75 10.96 -10.40
CA LEU A 219 -14.68 11.29 -9.47
C LEU A 219 -13.38 11.64 -10.19
N MET A 220 -12.95 10.85 -11.13
CA MET A 220 -11.66 11.04 -11.81
C MET A 220 -11.67 12.18 -12.83
N THR A 221 -12.81 12.51 -13.44
CA THR A 221 -12.91 13.60 -14.43
C THR A 221 -12.96 14.98 -13.79
N THR A 222 -13.46 15.08 -12.56
CA THR A 222 -13.63 16.39 -11.89
C THR A 222 -12.48 16.75 -10.97
N LEU A 223 -11.80 15.78 -10.39
CA LEU A 223 -10.97 15.99 -9.21
C LEU A 223 -9.48 16.21 -9.43
N PRO A 224 -8.78 15.52 -10.35
CA PRO A 224 -7.34 15.75 -10.52
C PRO A 224 -7.01 17.19 -10.91
N PHE A 225 -8.01 17.90 -11.42
CA PHE A 225 -7.91 19.27 -11.92
C PHE A 225 -8.65 20.28 -11.03
N ALA A 226 -9.15 19.82 -9.87
CA ALA A 226 -9.80 20.68 -8.89
C ALA A 226 -8.79 21.67 -8.29
N SER A 227 -9.22 22.87 -8.05
CA SER A 227 -8.38 24.01 -7.71
C SER A 227 -7.81 23.97 -6.30
N ASP A 228 -8.34 23.14 -5.40
CA ASP A 228 -7.85 23.05 -4.01
C ASP A 228 -7.96 21.64 -3.42
N GLU A 229 -6.99 21.33 -2.56
CA GLU A 229 -6.86 20.04 -1.89
C GLU A 229 -8.05 19.73 -0.95
N ALA A 230 -8.69 20.72 -0.38
CA ALA A 230 -9.81 20.53 0.55
C ALA A 230 -11.06 20.05 -0.20
N THR A 231 -11.39 20.68 -1.31
CA THR A 231 -12.48 20.26 -2.20
C THR A 231 -12.22 18.87 -2.76
N PHE A 232 -11.00 18.60 -3.23
CA PHE A 232 -10.58 17.27 -3.67
C PHE A 232 -10.83 16.23 -2.57
N THR A 233 -10.30 16.46 -1.37
CA THR A 233 -10.42 15.53 -0.24
C THR A 233 -11.89 15.25 0.09
N GLN A 234 -12.73 16.27 0.17
CA GLN A 234 -14.15 16.11 0.49
C GLN A 234 -14.90 15.26 -0.54
N HIS A 235 -14.66 15.50 -1.83
CA HIS A 235 -15.30 14.75 -2.91
C HIS A 235 -14.86 13.28 -2.90
N VAL A 236 -13.56 13.01 -2.80
CA VAL A 236 -13.03 11.65 -2.74
C VAL A 236 -13.62 10.88 -1.56
N LEU A 237 -13.67 11.50 -0.37
CA LEU A 237 -14.25 10.87 0.82
C LEU A 237 -15.75 10.60 0.68
N ASN A 238 -16.51 11.49 0.03
CA ASN A 238 -17.93 11.26 -0.22
C ASN A 238 -18.16 9.99 -1.05
N TYR A 239 -17.37 9.78 -2.13
CA TYR A 239 -17.50 8.57 -2.94
C TYR A 239 -16.98 7.33 -2.21
N ALA A 240 -15.86 7.41 -1.50
CA ALA A 240 -15.35 6.29 -0.72
C ALA A 240 -16.34 5.85 0.37
N ASN A 241 -16.96 6.79 1.06
CA ASN A 241 -17.99 6.52 2.08
C ASN A 241 -19.28 5.95 1.47
N LYS A 242 -19.68 6.38 0.27
CA LYS A 242 -20.83 5.80 -0.46
C LYS A 242 -20.64 4.29 -0.72
N TRP A 243 -19.41 3.87 -1.01
CA TRP A 243 -19.07 2.48 -1.36
C TRP A 243 -18.49 1.67 -0.18
N SER A 244 -18.68 2.15 1.04
CA SER A 244 -18.21 1.50 2.26
C SER A 244 -19.27 1.52 3.35
N ASN A 245 -19.21 0.53 4.24
CA ASN A 245 -19.98 0.53 5.49
C ASN A 245 -19.32 1.41 6.59
N ASN A 246 -18.15 2.00 6.30
CA ASN A 246 -17.40 2.84 7.22
C ASN A 246 -17.44 4.31 6.79
N SER A 247 -17.32 5.24 7.74
CA SER A 247 -17.12 6.65 7.47
C SER A 247 -15.65 7.00 7.57
N PHE A 248 -15.03 7.27 6.42
CA PHE A 248 -13.63 7.68 6.33
C PHE A 248 -13.51 9.21 6.48
N THR A 249 -12.45 9.62 7.15
CA THR A 249 -12.07 11.04 7.34
C THR A 249 -10.69 11.37 6.77
N ARG A 250 -10.03 10.40 6.11
CA ARG A 250 -8.71 10.55 5.51
C ARG A 250 -8.67 9.86 4.15
N LEU A 251 -7.86 10.37 3.25
CA LEU A 251 -7.64 9.76 1.93
C LEU A 251 -6.79 8.48 1.99
N THR A 252 -5.87 8.40 2.95
CA THR A 252 -4.95 7.29 3.09
C THR A 252 -5.55 6.12 3.87
N VAL A 253 -6.69 5.62 3.41
CA VAL A 253 -7.41 4.46 3.97
C VAL A 253 -7.36 3.29 2.98
N ASN A 254 -7.59 2.07 3.45
CA ASN A 254 -7.61 0.89 2.56
C ASN A 254 -8.92 0.80 1.77
N HIS A 255 -9.22 1.85 0.99
CA HIS A 255 -10.39 1.90 0.12
C HIS A 255 -9.99 2.35 -1.29
N PRO A 256 -10.38 1.62 -2.36
CA PRO A 256 -9.91 1.89 -3.71
C PRO A 256 -10.34 3.26 -4.25
N PHE A 257 -11.54 3.74 -3.91
CA PHE A 257 -12.04 5.08 -4.28
C PHE A 257 -11.44 6.22 -3.45
N ALA A 258 -10.66 5.93 -2.42
CA ALA A 258 -9.86 6.94 -1.74
C ALA A 258 -8.42 6.96 -2.29
N ILE A 259 -7.77 5.82 -2.29
CA ILE A 259 -6.34 5.73 -2.62
C ILE A 259 -6.04 5.95 -4.10
N LEU A 260 -6.82 5.37 -5.04
CA LEU A 260 -6.51 5.50 -6.47
C LEU A 260 -6.64 6.94 -6.98
N PRO A 261 -7.74 7.67 -6.72
CA PRO A 261 -7.83 9.08 -7.09
C PRO A 261 -6.74 9.94 -6.44
N PHE A 262 -6.40 9.62 -5.18
CA PHE A 262 -5.34 10.35 -4.48
C PHE A 262 -3.94 10.05 -5.05
N ALA A 263 -3.65 8.80 -5.39
CA ALA A 263 -2.41 8.45 -6.07
C ALA A 263 -2.29 9.16 -7.44
N PHE A 264 -3.37 9.21 -8.19
CA PHE A 264 -3.43 9.93 -9.47
C PHE A 264 -3.20 11.43 -9.28
N TYR A 265 -3.88 12.07 -8.31
CA TYR A 265 -3.69 13.47 -7.96
C TYR A 265 -2.25 13.78 -7.59
N CYS A 266 -1.63 12.96 -6.73
CA CYS A 266 -0.23 13.09 -6.34
C CYS A 266 0.71 12.98 -7.55
N SER A 267 0.49 12.00 -8.44
CA SER A 267 1.30 11.82 -9.64
C SER A 267 1.14 12.95 -10.65
N TYR A 268 -0.01 13.62 -10.68
CA TYR A 268 -0.29 14.76 -11.53
C TYR A 268 0.31 16.06 -10.99
N SER A 269 0.19 16.30 -9.67
CA SER A 269 0.51 17.58 -9.02
C SER A 269 1.96 17.70 -8.55
N THR A 270 2.72 16.60 -8.53
CA THR A 270 4.05 16.55 -7.91
C THR A 270 5.16 16.38 -8.96
N PRO A 271 6.27 17.14 -8.85
CA PRO A 271 7.44 16.90 -9.66
C PRO A 271 7.98 15.47 -9.49
N TYR A 272 8.51 14.89 -10.56
CA TYR A 272 8.94 13.49 -10.58
C TYR A 272 10.00 13.14 -9.53
N ASP A 273 10.86 14.07 -9.16
CA ASP A 273 11.92 13.92 -8.14
C ASP A 273 11.39 13.98 -6.69
N ALA A 274 10.15 14.41 -6.50
CA ALA A 274 9.50 14.52 -5.20
C ALA A 274 8.48 13.41 -4.92
N VAL A 275 8.33 12.40 -5.79
CA VAL A 275 7.36 11.30 -5.65
C VAL A 275 7.43 10.60 -4.29
N PHE A 276 8.63 10.35 -3.79
CA PHE A 276 8.82 9.66 -2.52
C PHE A 276 8.51 10.53 -1.28
N SER A 277 8.34 11.86 -1.43
CA SER A 277 7.91 12.75 -0.34
C SER A 277 6.49 12.46 0.16
N HIS A 278 5.67 11.77 -0.66
CA HIS A 278 4.31 11.36 -0.28
C HIS A 278 4.24 10.37 0.89
N ILE A 279 5.39 9.85 1.35
CA ILE A 279 5.50 9.09 2.59
C ILE A 279 4.93 9.86 3.80
N HIS A 280 5.00 11.19 3.77
CA HIS A 280 4.55 12.07 4.86
C HIS A 280 3.04 12.17 4.99
N HIS A 281 2.24 11.66 4.07
CA HIS A 281 0.77 11.63 4.23
C HIS A 281 0.32 10.69 5.36
N GLY A 282 1.13 9.68 5.71
CA GLY A 282 0.77 8.70 6.73
C GLY A 282 -0.41 7.79 6.32
N GLY A 283 -1.00 7.08 7.27
CA GLY A 283 -2.07 6.12 6.98
C GLY A 283 -1.57 4.92 6.18
N ARG A 284 -2.28 4.50 5.14
CA ARG A 284 -1.93 3.34 4.27
C ARG A 284 -0.89 3.71 3.20
N VAL A 285 0.22 4.30 3.63
CA VAL A 285 1.31 4.70 2.71
C VAL A 285 1.97 3.51 2.03
N SER A 286 1.91 2.32 2.63
CA SER A 286 2.40 1.06 2.01
C SER A 286 1.60 0.62 0.79
N VAL A 287 0.40 1.18 0.58
CA VAL A 287 -0.41 0.99 -0.65
C VAL A 287 -0.32 2.23 -1.53
N LEU A 288 -0.44 3.42 -0.94
CA LEU A 288 -0.44 4.69 -1.68
C LEU A 288 0.86 4.91 -2.47
N LEU A 289 2.01 4.81 -1.80
CA LEU A 289 3.30 5.13 -2.42
C LEU A 289 3.67 4.19 -3.58
N PRO A 290 3.47 2.86 -3.50
CA PRO A 290 3.62 1.98 -4.65
C PRO A 290 2.77 2.35 -5.87
N LEU A 291 1.53 2.84 -5.66
CA LEU A 291 0.67 3.28 -6.76
C LEU A 291 1.17 4.58 -7.39
N ILE A 292 1.55 5.57 -6.58
CA ILE A 292 2.16 6.82 -7.08
C ILE A 292 3.44 6.48 -7.86
N ALA A 293 4.30 5.62 -7.30
CA ALA A 293 5.52 5.19 -7.95
C ALA A 293 5.25 4.48 -9.29
N ALA A 294 4.25 3.58 -9.35
CA ALA A 294 3.89 2.90 -10.58
C ALA A 294 3.41 3.86 -11.68
N ILE A 295 2.52 4.81 -11.35
CA ILE A 295 2.02 5.83 -12.29
C ILE A 295 3.16 6.72 -12.75
N SER A 296 3.94 7.25 -11.81
CA SER A 296 5.04 8.18 -12.13
C SER A 296 6.16 7.50 -12.92
N THR A 297 6.46 6.21 -12.65
CA THR A 297 7.41 5.43 -13.45
C THR A 297 6.90 5.19 -14.88
N ALA A 298 5.60 4.90 -15.02
CA ALA A 298 5.02 4.74 -16.35
C ALA A 298 5.16 6.02 -17.22
N ILE A 299 5.21 7.21 -16.57
CA ILE A 299 5.35 8.52 -17.24
C ILE A 299 6.83 8.90 -17.44
N HIS A 300 7.68 8.70 -16.42
CA HIS A 300 9.02 9.28 -16.33
C HIS A 300 10.16 8.23 -16.31
N ASP A 301 9.79 6.94 -16.44
CA ASP A 301 10.73 5.82 -16.30
C ASP A 301 11.36 5.75 -14.89
N SER A 302 12.41 4.98 -14.72
CA SER A 302 13.13 4.77 -13.46
C SER A 302 13.81 6.02 -12.89
N ALA A 303 13.79 7.13 -13.63
CA ALA A 303 14.35 8.42 -13.18
C ALA A 303 13.74 8.95 -11.86
N ILE A 304 12.52 8.49 -11.51
CA ILE A 304 11.84 8.90 -10.27
C ILE A 304 12.45 8.28 -9.00
N ILE A 305 13.21 7.18 -9.12
CA ILE A 305 13.65 6.40 -7.96
C ILE A 305 14.93 7.01 -7.38
N PRO A 306 14.93 7.45 -6.10
CA PRO A 306 16.13 7.97 -5.47
C PRO A 306 17.24 6.93 -5.37
N LYS A 307 18.45 7.28 -5.79
CA LYS A 307 19.61 6.37 -5.78
C LYS A 307 19.94 5.81 -4.41
N ASN A 308 19.82 6.61 -3.36
CA ASN A 308 20.04 6.17 -2.00
C ASN A 308 19.08 5.06 -1.57
N LEU A 309 17.82 5.09 -2.00
CA LEU A 309 16.85 4.03 -1.75
C LEU A 309 17.16 2.77 -2.56
N GLN A 310 17.56 2.93 -3.83
CA GLN A 310 18.02 1.80 -4.65
C GLN A 310 19.23 1.09 -4.03
N GLU A 311 20.20 1.87 -3.55
CA GLU A 311 21.44 1.35 -2.99
C GLU A 311 21.25 0.66 -1.65
N ALA A 312 20.38 1.17 -0.80
CA ALA A 312 20.10 0.66 0.53
C ALA A 312 19.00 -0.43 0.59
N LEU A 313 18.40 -0.79 -0.55
CA LEU A 313 17.39 -1.86 -0.63
C LEU A 313 17.97 -3.20 -0.18
N ILE A 314 17.33 -3.83 0.80
CA ILE A 314 17.70 -5.17 1.24
C ILE A 314 17.36 -6.18 0.12
N ASN A 315 18.27 -7.14 -0.11
CA ASN A 315 18.17 -8.11 -1.21
C ASN A 315 18.34 -7.52 -2.64
N LYS A 316 18.88 -6.31 -2.74
CA LYS A 316 19.08 -5.56 -3.99
C LYS A 316 19.60 -6.45 -5.13
N THR A 317 20.72 -7.17 -4.92
CA THR A 317 21.35 -7.97 -5.97
C THR A 317 20.41 -9.00 -6.58
N ARG A 318 19.60 -9.68 -5.75
CA ARG A 318 18.65 -10.69 -6.25
C ARG A 318 17.44 -10.07 -6.92
N ILE A 319 17.00 -8.91 -6.43
CA ILE A 319 15.93 -8.14 -7.09
C ILE A 319 16.38 -7.73 -8.48
N TYR A 320 17.59 -7.18 -8.65
CA TYR A 320 18.08 -6.79 -9.97
C TYR A 320 18.29 -7.98 -10.90
N GLN A 321 18.77 -9.11 -10.41
CA GLN A 321 18.82 -10.35 -11.19
C GLN A 321 17.42 -10.80 -11.65
N LEU A 322 16.42 -10.74 -10.75
CA LEU A 322 15.04 -11.08 -11.08
C LEU A 322 14.50 -10.16 -12.17
N LEU A 323 14.69 -8.83 -12.03
CA LEU A 323 14.23 -7.84 -13.00
C LEU A 323 14.89 -8.07 -14.36
N GLN A 324 16.19 -8.42 -14.41
CA GLN A 324 16.87 -8.79 -15.63
C GLN A 324 16.26 -10.04 -16.27
N PHE A 325 16.03 -11.11 -15.51
CA PHE A 325 15.40 -12.33 -16.05
C PHE A 325 13.96 -12.10 -16.52
N LEU A 326 13.22 -11.23 -15.84
CA LEU A 326 11.88 -10.82 -16.28
C LEU A 326 11.94 -10.04 -17.61
N HIS A 327 12.88 -9.12 -17.74
CA HIS A 327 13.10 -8.35 -18.96
C HIS A 327 13.49 -9.23 -20.15
N GLU A 328 14.37 -10.19 -19.93
CA GLU A 328 14.83 -11.16 -20.94
C GLU A 328 13.79 -12.25 -21.23
N GLY A 329 12.72 -12.37 -20.41
CA GLY A 329 11.76 -13.47 -20.48
C GLY A 329 12.38 -14.84 -20.18
N SER A 330 13.50 -14.86 -19.45
CA SER A 330 14.32 -16.05 -19.16
C SER A 330 14.11 -16.62 -17.76
N ILE A 331 13.17 -16.08 -16.97
CA ILE A 331 12.89 -16.56 -15.62
C ILE A 331 12.43 -18.02 -15.65
N THR A 332 12.92 -18.83 -14.71
CA THR A 332 12.54 -20.24 -14.57
C THR A 332 11.87 -20.49 -13.22
N MET A 333 11.04 -21.55 -13.13
CA MET A 333 10.41 -21.96 -11.87
C MET A 333 11.44 -22.35 -10.79
N ASN A 334 12.58 -22.94 -11.20
CA ASN A 334 13.67 -23.24 -10.28
C ASN A 334 14.27 -21.98 -9.67
N TYR A 335 14.55 -20.97 -10.49
CA TYR A 335 15.04 -19.68 -9.99
C TYR A 335 14.03 -19.01 -9.05
N LEU A 336 12.76 -19.06 -9.39
CA LEU A 336 11.70 -18.52 -8.54
C LEU A 336 11.62 -19.24 -7.19
N THR A 337 11.77 -20.57 -7.18
CA THR A 337 11.84 -21.37 -5.95
C THR A 337 13.03 -20.97 -5.08
N GLU A 338 14.23 -20.84 -5.68
CA GLU A 338 15.43 -20.38 -4.98
C GLU A 338 15.27 -18.95 -4.44
N PHE A 339 14.63 -18.06 -5.21
CA PHE A 339 14.31 -16.70 -4.78
C PHE A 339 13.47 -16.73 -3.51
N PHE A 340 12.37 -17.51 -3.48
CA PHE A 340 11.49 -17.60 -2.33
C PHE A 340 12.16 -18.32 -1.13
N GLN A 341 13.01 -19.30 -1.33
CA GLN A 341 13.82 -19.89 -0.25
C GLN A 341 14.71 -18.83 0.43
N ASN A 342 15.19 -17.86 -0.31
CA ASN A 342 15.96 -16.76 0.24
C ASN A 342 15.05 -15.74 0.96
N GLU A 343 13.84 -15.51 0.46
CA GLU A 343 12.81 -14.71 1.13
C GLU A 343 12.46 -15.29 2.51
N MET A 344 12.39 -16.61 2.63
CA MET A 344 12.22 -17.30 3.92
C MET A 344 13.31 -16.91 4.93
N LYS A 345 14.59 -16.91 4.51
CA LYS A 345 15.71 -16.51 5.38
C LYS A 345 15.61 -15.06 5.83
N LEU A 346 15.17 -14.16 4.92
CA LEU A 346 14.96 -12.75 5.25
C LEU A 346 13.78 -12.55 6.20
N THR A 347 12.70 -13.30 6.01
CA THR A 347 11.52 -13.29 6.88
C THR A 347 11.90 -13.76 8.31
N GLN A 348 12.72 -14.82 8.41
CA GLN A 348 13.18 -15.29 9.71
C GLN A 348 14.08 -14.25 10.41
N LYS A 349 15.03 -13.64 9.69
CA LYS A 349 15.88 -12.59 10.24
C LYS A 349 15.08 -11.40 10.76
N GLU A 350 14.02 -10.96 10.04
CA GLU A 350 13.15 -9.89 10.50
C GLU A 350 12.40 -10.26 11.78
N LYS A 351 11.89 -11.50 11.87
CA LYS A 351 11.23 -12.03 13.07
C LYS A 351 12.18 -12.04 14.28
N ASP A 352 13.41 -12.50 14.08
CA ASP A 352 14.42 -12.54 15.14
C ASP A 352 14.79 -11.16 15.65
N GLU A 353 14.91 -10.18 14.75
CA GLU A 353 15.16 -8.77 15.10
C GLU A 353 13.98 -8.17 15.88
N LEU A 354 12.75 -8.43 15.45
CA LEU A 354 11.53 -7.99 16.15
C LEU A 354 11.47 -8.57 17.56
N GLU A 355 11.74 -9.87 17.73
CA GLU A 355 11.76 -10.50 19.04
C GLU A 355 12.82 -9.88 19.95
N SER A 356 14.01 -9.60 19.42
CA SER A 356 15.07 -8.90 20.16
C SER A 356 14.60 -7.53 20.66
N LYS A 357 13.98 -6.72 19.79
CA LYS A 357 13.42 -5.41 20.16
C LYS A 357 12.32 -5.53 21.24
N LEU A 358 11.44 -6.53 21.13
CA LEU A 358 10.38 -6.78 22.11
C LEU A 358 10.96 -7.19 23.47
N LYS A 359 11.99 -8.03 23.52
CA LYS A 359 12.68 -8.43 24.77
C LYS A 359 13.34 -7.22 25.44
N HIS A 360 14.08 -6.39 24.69
CA HIS A 360 14.67 -5.16 25.22
C HIS A 360 13.64 -4.19 25.78
N SER A 361 12.48 -4.04 25.12
CA SER A 361 11.43 -3.14 25.61
C SER A 361 10.78 -3.60 26.92
N LYS A 362 10.70 -4.92 27.17
CA LYS A 362 10.20 -5.47 28.44
C LYS A 362 11.20 -5.23 29.57
N HIS A 363 12.48 -5.45 29.35
CA HIS A 363 13.51 -5.19 30.36
C HIS A 363 13.61 -3.72 30.80
N ILE A 364 13.31 -2.77 29.90
CA ILE A 364 13.26 -1.33 30.26
C ILE A 364 12.09 -1.04 31.19
N LYS A 365 10.96 -1.77 31.06
CA LYS A 365 9.79 -1.59 31.95
C LYS A 365 9.97 -2.27 33.31
N GLU A 366 10.83 -3.28 33.40
CA GLU A 366 11.09 -4.05 34.60
C GLU A 366 12.31 -3.53 35.41
N LYS A 367 12.88 -2.38 35.08
CA LYS A 367 13.89 -1.77 35.99
C LYS A 367 13.27 -1.62 37.36
N PRO A 368 13.86 -2.23 38.41
CA PRO A 368 13.27 -2.27 39.73
C PRO A 368 12.96 -0.86 40.19
N LYS A 369 11.74 -0.63 40.74
CA LYS A 369 11.48 0.54 41.55
C LYS A 369 12.65 0.65 42.52
N LYS A 370 13.40 1.76 42.45
CA LYS A 370 14.46 2.04 43.41
C LYS A 370 14.00 1.65 44.80
N PRO A 371 14.75 0.83 45.55
CA PRO A 371 14.39 0.57 46.93
C PRO A 371 14.15 1.90 47.63
N ALA A 372 13.09 1.95 48.42
CA ALA A 372 12.72 3.16 49.14
C ALA A 372 13.96 3.69 49.88
N ALA A 373 14.52 4.79 49.40
CA ALA A 373 15.61 5.46 50.03
C ALA A 373 15.14 5.90 51.41
N ASP A 374 15.94 5.62 52.40
CA ASP A 374 15.75 5.96 53.80
C ASP A 374 15.21 7.37 54.00
N LYS A 375 14.22 7.48 54.90
CA LYS A 375 13.41 8.68 55.18
C LYS A 375 14.19 9.82 55.86
N HIS A 376 15.50 9.97 55.67
CA HIS A 376 16.26 11.00 56.42
C HIS A 376 16.86 12.18 55.63
N ASN A 377 16.58 12.32 54.33
CA ASN A 377 17.03 13.53 53.58
C ASN A 377 15.99 14.08 52.61
N ALA A 378 14.72 14.18 53.01
CA ALA A 378 13.62 14.60 52.17
C ALA A 378 12.96 15.92 52.62
N MET A 379 13.71 16.93 52.93
CA MET A 379 13.09 18.23 53.31
C MET A 379 13.12 19.32 52.24
N THR A 380 13.70 19.08 51.06
CA THR A 380 13.80 20.09 50.00
C THR A 380 13.05 19.82 48.72
N ASN A 381 12.51 18.60 48.52
CA ASN A 381 11.78 18.27 47.27
C ASN A 381 10.24 18.14 47.41
N HIS A 382 9.69 18.40 48.59
CA HIS A 382 8.25 18.25 48.84
C HIS A 382 7.38 19.42 48.35
N VAL A 383 7.95 20.55 47.99
CA VAL A 383 7.17 21.75 47.63
C VAL A 383 6.64 21.69 46.21
N VAL A 384 7.37 21.08 45.26
CA VAL A 384 6.98 21.10 43.84
C VAL A 384 5.92 20.02 43.49
N GLU A 385 5.97 18.84 44.14
CA GLU A 385 4.98 17.79 43.86
C GLU A 385 3.60 18.03 44.53
N SER A 386 3.56 18.79 45.61
CA SER A 386 2.31 19.11 46.32
C SER A 386 1.42 20.07 45.52
N TRP A 387 2.02 21.01 44.77
CA TRP A 387 1.27 21.97 43.96
C TRP A 387 0.53 21.32 42.77
N THR A 388 1.16 20.37 42.09
CA THR A 388 0.52 19.67 40.96
C THR A 388 -0.65 18.76 41.36
N LYS A 389 -0.69 18.24 42.56
CA LYS A 389 -1.81 17.45 43.10
C LYS A 389 -2.98 18.33 43.55
N LEU A 390 -2.67 19.49 44.16
CA LEU A 390 -3.68 20.47 44.56
C LEU A 390 -4.38 21.14 43.38
N ASP A 391 -3.64 21.45 42.30
CA ASP A 391 -4.19 22.04 41.08
C ASP A 391 -5.09 21.04 40.32
N LYS A 392 -4.70 19.77 40.25
CA LYS A 392 -5.55 18.72 39.67
C LYS A 392 -6.85 18.50 40.47
N ALA A 393 -6.80 18.64 41.79
CA ALA A 393 -7.98 18.48 42.64
C ALA A 393 -8.91 19.71 42.54
N LYS A 394 -8.37 20.93 42.43
CA LYS A 394 -9.14 22.15 42.16
C LYS A 394 -9.81 22.10 40.78
N TRP A 395 -9.06 21.73 39.78
CA TRP A 395 -9.60 21.63 38.42
C TRP A 395 -10.74 20.59 38.28
N LYS A 396 -10.62 19.45 38.98
CA LYS A 396 -11.71 18.47 39.03
C LYS A 396 -12.94 18.97 39.80
N LYS A 397 -12.79 19.83 40.80
CA LYS A 397 -13.91 20.44 41.52
C LYS A 397 -14.60 21.53 40.70
N GLU A 398 -13.87 22.32 39.93
CA GLU A 398 -14.43 23.35 39.03
C GLU A 398 -15.21 22.72 37.87
N LYS A 399 -14.68 21.66 37.28
CA LYS A 399 -15.38 20.94 36.21
C LYS A 399 -16.68 20.29 36.63
N LYS A 400 -16.86 19.95 37.93
CA LYS A 400 -18.12 19.46 38.48
C LYS A 400 -19.15 20.56 38.72
N LYS A 401 -18.73 21.83 38.90
CA LYS A 401 -19.62 22.97 39.10
C LYS A 401 -20.23 23.53 37.80
N HIS A 402 -19.66 23.20 36.65
CA HIS A 402 -20.08 23.70 35.33
C HIS A 402 -20.73 22.63 34.44
N LYS A 403 -21.39 21.63 35.00
CA LYS A 403 -22.31 20.82 34.19
C LYS A 403 -23.63 21.59 34.05
N PRO A 404 -24.04 21.97 32.83
CA PRO A 404 -25.36 22.53 32.64
C PRO A 404 -26.41 21.48 32.97
N TYR A 405 -27.42 21.87 33.71
CA TYR A 405 -28.63 21.12 33.88
C TYR A 405 -29.31 20.99 32.52
N SER A 406 -29.43 19.75 32.02
CA SER A 406 -30.31 19.43 30.89
C SER A 406 -31.71 19.32 31.43
N GLU A 407 -32.58 20.23 31.05
CA GLU A 407 -34.02 19.99 30.98
C GLU A 407 -34.36 19.09 29.81
#